data_34f248b684f61bd87cd40f5a276462ee
#
_entry.id   34f248b684f61bd87cd40f5a276462ee
#
_cell.length_a   1.000
_cell.length_b   1.000
_cell.length_c   1.000
_cell.angle_alpha   90.00
_cell.angle_beta   90.00
_cell.angle_gamma   90.00
#
_symmetry.space_group_name_H-M   'P 1'
#
loop_
_entity.id
_entity.type
_entity.pdbx_description
1 polymer ?
#
loop_
_entity_poly.entity_id
_entity_poly.type
_entity_poly.pdbx_seq_one_letter_code
_entity_poly.pdbx_strand_id
1 'polypeptide(L)'
;MKDTYLYFVTINENYLNYLKSFDKNIRDKSNRPYIGIVLKINGKEYFAPLSSPKEKYKNMNEQIDFFKLDKGKLGAINLNNMIPVIPHEKSREKINLGFLKKSNEKKDHEYYYLLRKQLKFCIDNKNKLLYKAENLYKLFSREIEKMPKWQKRIYPRINNFKLLEFASREYERMYIKKEKANEIQNEDQVYLINKAINKNWNPENILKISNIGINGFKKEEMESLEQSIEELDEKELAQYFREEFDGQQLISITDGLYDKLNEDEMNLLANPELDRWQMNEIRKGFDAGLSYEEVKSYAKSELDDKQMSEIREELVEKKEKVVSKKANLKKKNKEKDFER
;
A
#
# COMPACT_ATOMS: atom_id res chain seq x y z
N MET A 1 3.47 -16.10 22.86
CA MET A 1 2.68 -14.96 23.45
C MET A 1 2.81 -14.83 24.96
N LYS A 2 3.74 -15.50 25.66
CA LYS A 2 3.82 -15.49 27.13
C LYS A 2 4.37 -14.19 27.75
N ASP A 3 5.13 -13.36 27.01
CA ASP A 3 5.92 -12.25 27.58
C ASP A 3 5.48 -10.83 27.19
N THR A 4 4.22 -10.63 26.81
CA THR A 4 3.71 -9.27 26.56
C THR A 4 3.18 -8.65 27.84
N TYR A 5 3.80 -7.55 28.29
CA TYR A 5 3.30 -6.75 29.39
C TYR A 5 2.35 -5.68 28.86
N LEU A 6 1.21 -5.51 29.55
CA LEU A 6 0.28 -4.42 29.24
C LEU A 6 0.65 -3.19 30.07
N TYR A 7 0.77 -2.06 29.41
CA TYR A 7 1.04 -0.75 30.03
C TYR A 7 0.48 0.37 29.18
N PHE A 8 0.42 1.57 29.72
CA PHE A 8 -0.07 2.73 28.99
C PHE A 8 1.05 3.59 28.45
N VAL A 9 0.84 4.13 27.24
CA VAL A 9 1.70 5.11 26.59
C VAL A 9 0.87 6.26 26.04
N THR A 10 1.49 7.42 25.89
CA THR A 10 1.11 8.45 24.93
C THR A 10 1.90 8.23 23.67
N ILE A 11 1.31 8.55 22.53
CA ILE A 11 1.97 8.47 21.23
C ILE A 11 2.48 9.86 20.88
N ASN A 12 3.74 9.94 20.46
CA ASN A 12 4.34 11.21 20.03
C ASN A 12 3.54 11.80 18.86
N GLU A 13 3.28 13.08 18.92
CA GLU A 13 2.43 13.78 17.96
C GLU A 13 3.01 13.72 16.54
N ASN A 14 4.33 13.92 16.38
CA ASN A 14 4.98 13.82 15.07
C ASN A 14 4.84 12.42 14.47
N TYR A 15 5.01 11.37 15.30
CA TYR A 15 4.82 10.01 14.85
C TYR A 15 3.37 9.73 14.46
N LEU A 16 2.41 10.20 15.26
CA LEU A 16 0.98 10.02 14.98
C LEU A 16 0.56 10.76 13.69
N ASN A 17 1.05 11.99 13.49
CA ASN A 17 0.80 12.78 12.29
C ASN A 17 1.43 12.14 11.05
N TYR A 18 2.64 11.59 11.19
CA TYR A 18 3.29 10.83 10.13
C TYR A 18 2.46 9.60 9.73
N LEU A 19 2.02 8.78 10.68
CA LEU A 19 1.15 7.64 10.38
C LEU A 19 -0.18 8.07 9.74
N LYS A 20 -0.73 9.22 10.16
CA LYS A 20 -1.98 9.77 9.62
C LYS A 20 -1.86 10.21 8.16
N SER A 21 -0.66 10.59 7.70
CA SER A 21 -0.45 10.88 6.27
C SER A 21 -0.63 9.66 5.39
N PHE A 22 -0.43 8.44 5.94
CA PHE A 22 -0.67 7.18 5.25
C PHE A 22 -2.09 6.64 5.44
N ASP A 23 -2.70 6.83 6.61
CA ASP A 23 -4.06 6.33 6.87
C ASP A 23 -4.91 7.38 7.60
N LYS A 24 -5.85 7.97 6.87
CA LYS A 24 -6.78 9.01 7.37
C LYS A 24 -7.72 8.51 8.48
N ASN A 25 -7.83 7.20 8.73
CA ASN A 25 -8.60 6.64 9.84
C ASN A 25 -7.93 6.89 11.20
N ILE A 26 -6.65 7.22 11.23
CA ILE A 26 -5.94 7.59 12.45
C ILE A 26 -6.51 8.89 12.99
N ARG A 27 -7.01 8.85 14.23
CA ARG A 27 -7.65 9.99 14.87
C ARG A 27 -6.64 10.82 15.65
N ASP A 28 -6.64 12.14 15.39
CA ASP A 28 -5.88 13.15 16.12
C ASP A 28 -6.32 13.25 17.58
N LYS A 29 -5.58 12.62 18.46
CA LYS A 29 -5.67 12.81 19.91
C LYS A 29 -4.34 12.38 20.53
N SER A 30 -3.32 13.23 20.40
CA SER A 30 -1.96 13.01 20.92
C SER A 30 -1.94 12.69 22.42
N ASN A 31 -2.78 13.37 23.20
CA ASN A 31 -2.88 13.16 24.66
C ASN A 31 -3.72 11.95 25.08
N ARG A 32 -4.15 11.11 24.14
CA ARG A 32 -4.97 9.95 24.46
C ARG A 32 -4.08 8.79 24.91
N PRO A 33 -4.43 8.10 26.03
CA PRO A 33 -3.70 6.91 26.40
C PRO A 33 -3.95 5.76 25.41
N TYR A 34 -2.87 5.08 25.05
CA TYR A 34 -2.87 3.83 24.32
C TYR A 34 -2.44 2.71 25.26
N ILE A 35 -3.07 1.55 25.15
CA ILE A 35 -2.66 0.34 25.85
C ILE A 35 -1.93 -0.59 24.90
N GLY A 36 -0.85 -1.14 25.33
CA GLY A 36 -0.06 -2.16 24.62
C GLY A 36 0.76 -2.99 25.60
N ILE A 37 1.32 -4.06 25.12
CA ILE A 37 1.32 -4.54 23.73
C ILE A 37 0.11 -5.44 23.51
N VAL A 38 -0.84 -5.03 22.67
CA VAL A 38 -2.07 -5.82 22.40
C VAL A 38 -1.86 -6.85 21.29
N LEU A 39 -0.83 -6.68 20.48
CA LEU A 39 -0.43 -7.61 19.44
C LEU A 39 1.07 -7.45 19.16
N LYS A 40 1.79 -8.57 18.97
CA LYS A 40 3.16 -8.58 18.48
C LYS A 40 3.23 -9.49 17.26
N ILE A 41 3.53 -8.91 16.11
CA ILE A 41 3.57 -9.62 14.84
C ILE A 41 4.62 -8.97 13.91
N ASN A 42 5.34 -9.78 13.13
CA ASN A 42 6.37 -9.30 12.19
C ASN A 42 7.38 -8.34 12.84
N GLY A 43 7.76 -8.60 14.09
CA GLY A 43 8.66 -7.72 14.87
C GLY A 43 8.04 -6.40 15.33
N LYS A 44 6.78 -6.08 14.99
CA LYS A 44 6.08 -4.85 15.38
C LYS A 44 5.23 -5.07 16.63
N GLU A 45 5.20 -4.04 17.50
CA GLU A 45 4.37 -3.98 18.70
C GLU A 45 3.19 -3.06 18.45
N TYR A 46 1.98 -3.57 18.65
CA TYR A 46 0.74 -2.80 18.43
C TYR A 46 0.17 -2.27 19.75
N PHE A 47 -0.27 -1.03 19.70
CA PHE A 47 -0.98 -0.34 20.77
C PHE A 47 -2.35 0.12 20.30
N ALA A 48 -3.33 0.02 21.18
CA ALA A 48 -4.70 0.40 20.87
C ALA A 48 -5.16 1.58 21.75
N PRO A 49 -5.84 2.60 21.17
CA PRO A 49 -6.27 3.76 21.94
C PRO A 49 -7.42 3.44 22.87
N LEU A 50 -7.36 3.97 24.11
CA LEU A 50 -8.43 3.89 25.08
C LEU A 50 -9.46 5.00 24.90
N SER A 51 -10.70 4.68 25.20
CA SER A 51 -11.78 5.66 25.35
C SER A 51 -12.24 5.70 26.79
N SER A 52 -12.42 6.91 27.32
CA SER A 52 -13.04 7.13 28.63
C SER A 52 -14.46 6.54 28.68
N PRO A 53 -15.01 6.29 29.88
CA PRO A 53 -16.38 5.84 30.06
C PRO A 53 -17.38 6.75 29.33
N LYS A 54 -18.33 6.15 28.64
CA LYS A 54 -19.45 6.86 27.98
C LYS A 54 -20.70 6.00 28.09
N GLU A 55 -21.86 6.63 28.30
CA GLU A 55 -23.12 5.93 28.43
C GLU A 55 -23.41 4.97 27.28
N LYS A 56 -23.10 5.40 26.05
CA LYS A 56 -23.25 4.57 24.85
C LYS A 56 -22.55 3.21 24.95
N TYR A 57 -21.41 3.11 25.65
CA TYR A 57 -20.69 1.83 25.76
C TYR A 57 -21.41 0.79 26.63
N LYS A 58 -22.27 1.20 27.52
CA LYS A 58 -23.09 0.26 28.31
C LYS A 58 -24.08 -0.48 27.41
N ASN A 59 -24.71 0.25 26.49
CA ASN A 59 -25.83 -0.25 25.68
C ASN A 59 -25.39 -0.85 24.32
N MET A 60 -24.17 -0.53 23.83
CA MET A 60 -23.65 -1.10 22.57
C MET A 60 -23.33 -2.59 22.72
N ASN A 61 -23.64 -3.39 21.70
CA ASN A 61 -23.14 -4.76 21.63
C ASN A 61 -21.61 -4.76 21.39
N GLU A 62 -20.92 -5.70 22.01
CA GLU A 62 -19.49 -5.87 21.76
C GLU A 62 -19.26 -6.41 20.34
N GLN A 63 -18.50 -5.66 19.55
CA GLN A 63 -18.16 -6.02 18.16
C GLN A 63 -16.70 -6.44 18.06
N ILE A 64 -16.31 -6.93 16.88
CA ILE A 64 -14.95 -7.42 16.63
C ILE A 64 -13.88 -6.33 16.78
N ASP A 65 -14.24 -5.08 16.48
CA ASP A 65 -13.35 -3.94 16.32
C ASP A 65 -13.16 -3.10 17.59
N PHE A 66 -13.81 -3.47 18.71
CA PHE A 66 -13.54 -2.84 20.00
C PHE A 66 -13.74 -3.81 21.19
N PHE A 67 -13.09 -3.50 22.31
CA PHE A 67 -13.10 -4.29 23.53
C PHE A 67 -13.66 -3.45 24.69
N LYS A 68 -14.80 -3.86 25.24
CA LYS A 68 -15.44 -3.15 26.37
C LYS A 68 -14.72 -3.45 27.68
N LEU A 69 -14.46 -2.41 28.47
CA LEU A 69 -13.88 -2.53 29.79
C LEU A 69 -15.02 -2.54 30.84
N ASP A 70 -15.12 -3.60 31.59
CA ASP A 70 -16.21 -3.83 32.58
C ASP A 70 -17.59 -3.49 32.01
N LYS A 71 -18.00 -4.20 30.96
CA LYS A 71 -19.28 -3.97 30.26
C LYS A 71 -19.49 -2.52 29.81
N GLY A 72 -18.40 -1.76 29.62
CA GLY A 72 -18.40 -0.36 29.21
C GLY A 72 -18.37 0.66 30.37
N LYS A 73 -18.44 0.24 31.61
CA LYS A 73 -18.36 1.13 32.78
C LYS A 73 -17.00 1.82 32.91
N LEU A 74 -15.93 1.14 32.53
CA LEU A 74 -14.58 1.68 32.50
C LEU A 74 -14.17 2.22 31.12
N GLY A 75 -15.08 2.26 30.14
CA GLY A 75 -14.79 2.69 28.78
C GLY A 75 -14.57 1.53 27.81
N ALA A 76 -13.74 1.76 26.79
CA ALA A 76 -13.45 0.76 25.76
C ALA A 76 -12.07 0.94 25.13
N ILE A 77 -11.51 -0.14 24.60
CA ILE A 77 -10.32 -0.14 23.74
C ILE A 77 -10.80 -0.24 22.30
N ASN A 78 -10.32 0.68 21.43
CA ASN A 78 -10.68 0.69 20.01
C ASN A 78 -9.63 -0.08 19.22
N LEU A 79 -9.86 -1.38 19.04
CA LEU A 79 -8.94 -2.25 18.30
C LEU A 79 -8.87 -1.90 16.81
N ASN A 80 -9.96 -1.36 16.24
CA ASN A 80 -9.98 -0.88 14.87
C ASN A 80 -8.96 0.24 14.58
N ASN A 81 -8.56 0.97 15.63
CA ASN A 81 -7.57 2.05 15.55
C ASN A 81 -6.23 1.66 16.18
N MET A 82 -5.94 0.37 16.37
CA MET A 82 -4.61 -0.03 16.84
C MET A 82 -3.56 0.29 15.77
N ILE A 83 -2.38 0.69 16.24
CA ILE A 83 -1.25 1.12 15.40
C ILE A 83 0.01 0.38 15.80
N PRO A 84 0.94 0.11 14.86
CA PRO A 84 2.29 -0.31 15.20
C PRO A 84 3.03 0.85 15.89
N VAL A 85 3.77 0.58 16.95
CA VAL A 85 4.51 1.59 17.71
C VAL A 85 5.94 1.13 17.96
N ILE A 86 6.89 1.98 17.61
CA ILE A 86 8.31 1.71 17.76
C ILE A 86 8.70 1.84 19.25
N PRO A 87 9.57 1.00 19.81
CA PRO A 87 10.04 1.12 21.20
C PRO A 87 11.07 2.24 21.36
N HIS A 88 10.70 3.47 21.04
CA HIS A 88 11.57 4.65 21.07
C HIS A 88 10.78 5.91 21.50
N GLU A 89 11.44 6.84 22.19
CA GLU A 89 10.85 8.09 22.69
C GLU A 89 10.25 8.97 21.58
N LYS A 90 10.83 8.97 20.37
CA LYS A 90 10.28 9.68 19.21
C LYS A 90 8.93 9.13 18.73
N SER A 91 8.50 7.97 19.20
CA SER A 91 7.21 7.39 18.86
C SER A 91 6.25 7.28 20.04
N ARG A 92 6.77 6.98 21.24
CA ARG A 92 5.93 6.78 22.43
C ARG A 92 6.62 7.20 23.72
N GLU A 93 5.82 7.61 24.70
CA GLU A 93 6.24 7.83 26.09
C GLU A 93 5.37 7.02 27.02
N LYS A 94 6.00 6.35 28.01
CA LYS A 94 5.28 5.56 29.01
C LYS A 94 4.59 6.49 30.02
N ILE A 95 3.28 6.29 30.22
CA ILE A 95 2.53 7.07 31.22
C ILE A 95 2.99 6.68 32.63
N ASN A 96 3.52 7.67 33.32
CA ASN A 96 3.97 7.50 34.71
C ASN A 96 2.78 7.66 35.69
N LEU A 97 2.18 6.55 36.05
CA LEU A 97 1.07 6.54 37.01
C LEU A 97 1.47 7.04 38.40
N GLY A 98 2.75 6.94 38.78
CA GLY A 98 3.27 7.45 40.04
C GLY A 98 3.23 8.98 40.14
N PHE A 99 3.46 9.66 39.01
CA PHE A 99 3.34 11.12 38.92
C PHE A 99 1.89 11.57 39.15
N LEU A 100 0.94 10.94 38.44
CA LEU A 100 -0.50 11.24 38.64
C LEU A 100 -0.97 10.99 40.08
N LYS A 101 -0.41 9.96 40.74
CA LYS A 101 -0.74 9.66 42.15
C LYS A 101 -0.25 10.75 43.10
N LYS A 102 0.88 11.39 42.80
CA LYS A 102 1.51 12.43 43.65
C LYS A 102 1.03 13.85 43.33
N SER A 103 0.24 14.03 42.29
CA SER A 103 -0.31 15.34 41.92
C SER A 103 -1.22 15.87 43.01
N ASN A 104 -1.24 17.19 43.20
CA ASN A 104 -2.18 17.88 44.08
C ASN A 104 -3.55 18.13 43.44
N GLU A 105 -3.68 17.83 42.17
CA GLU A 105 -4.90 18.09 41.40
C GLU A 105 -5.89 16.92 41.53
N LYS A 106 -7.13 17.22 41.95
CA LYS A 106 -8.20 16.22 42.09
C LYS A 106 -8.46 15.45 40.79
N LYS A 107 -8.37 16.14 39.63
CA LYS A 107 -8.56 15.52 38.32
C LYS A 107 -7.50 14.46 38.00
N ASP A 108 -6.26 14.68 38.41
CA ASP A 108 -5.17 13.72 38.23
C ASP A 108 -5.37 12.48 39.05
N HIS A 109 -5.87 12.64 40.30
CA HIS A 109 -6.21 11.51 41.17
C HIS A 109 -7.37 10.69 40.59
N GLU A 110 -8.45 11.33 40.13
CA GLU A 110 -9.58 10.64 39.50
C GLU A 110 -9.11 9.89 38.24
N TYR A 111 -8.24 10.52 37.43
CA TYR A 111 -7.67 9.93 36.24
C TYR A 111 -6.72 8.77 36.57
N TYR A 112 -5.89 8.89 37.60
CA TYR A 112 -5.06 7.81 38.12
C TYR A 112 -5.86 6.58 38.50
N TYR A 113 -6.95 6.76 39.28
CA TYR A 113 -7.79 5.64 39.67
C TYR A 113 -8.52 5.00 38.49
N LEU A 114 -8.95 5.79 37.54
CA LEU A 114 -9.55 5.27 36.31
C LEU A 114 -8.53 4.41 35.52
N LEU A 115 -7.35 4.93 35.24
CA LEU A 115 -6.30 4.20 34.53
C LEU A 115 -5.89 2.91 35.25
N ARG A 116 -5.78 2.96 36.59
CA ARG A 116 -5.48 1.74 37.37
C ARG A 116 -6.55 0.68 37.24
N LYS A 117 -7.83 1.06 37.33
CA LYS A 117 -8.94 0.13 37.12
C LYS A 117 -8.97 -0.45 35.73
N GLN A 118 -8.74 0.39 34.70
CA GLN A 118 -8.64 -0.03 33.32
C GLN A 118 -7.50 -1.02 33.10
N LEU A 119 -6.29 -0.69 33.60
CA LEU A 119 -5.11 -1.56 33.48
C LEU A 119 -5.33 -2.92 34.15
N LYS A 120 -5.84 -2.91 35.39
CA LYS A 120 -6.18 -4.13 36.13
C LYS A 120 -7.16 -5.00 35.31
N PHE A 121 -8.23 -4.41 34.81
CA PHE A 121 -9.22 -5.13 34.02
C PHE A 121 -8.58 -5.72 32.74
N CYS A 122 -7.70 -4.97 32.06
CA CYS A 122 -6.98 -5.46 30.88
C CYS A 122 -6.04 -6.63 31.22
N ILE A 123 -5.34 -6.57 32.34
CA ILE A 123 -4.46 -7.65 32.80
C ILE A 123 -5.29 -8.90 33.13
N ASP A 124 -6.37 -8.75 33.89
CA ASP A 124 -7.28 -9.85 34.27
C ASP A 124 -7.93 -10.51 33.02
N ASN A 125 -8.09 -9.77 31.92
CA ASN A 125 -8.67 -10.23 30.66
C ASN A 125 -7.66 -10.27 29.50
N LYS A 126 -6.36 -10.34 29.79
CA LYS A 126 -5.27 -10.23 28.81
C LYS A 126 -5.46 -11.18 27.62
N ASN A 127 -5.66 -12.45 27.87
CA ASN A 127 -5.77 -13.46 26.80
C ASN A 127 -6.93 -13.16 25.84
N LYS A 128 -8.07 -12.70 26.37
CA LYS A 128 -9.23 -12.31 25.54
C LYS A 128 -8.93 -11.08 24.70
N LEU A 129 -8.24 -10.08 25.28
CA LEU A 129 -7.85 -8.86 24.58
C LEU A 129 -6.87 -9.16 23.43
N LEU A 130 -5.80 -9.92 23.73
CA LEU A 130 -4.77 -10.27 22.73
C LEU A 130 -5.35 -11.13 21.59
N TYR A 131 -6.18 -12.12 21.93
CA TYR A 131 -6.86 -12.95 20.93
C TYR A 131 -7.75 -12.12 20.00
N LYS A 132 -8.47 -11.14 20.55
CA LYS A 132 -9.35 -10.28 19.76
C LYS A 132 -8.56 -9.35 18.84
N ALA A 133 -7.45 -8.77 19.30
CA ALA A 133 -6.55 -7.96 18.49
C ALA A 133 -5.93 -8.76 17.34
N GLU A 134 -5.45 -9.98 17.62
CA GLU A 134 -4.87 -10.88 16.63
C GLU A 134 -5.89 -11.29 15.56
N ASN A 135 -7.12 -11.63 15.97
CA ASN A 135 -8.18 -11.99 15.03
C ASN A 135 -8.56 -10.80 14.14
N LEU A 136 -8.67 -9.60 14.70
CA LEU A 136 -8.94 -8.40 13.91
C LEU A 136 -7.84 -8.16 12.87
N TYR A 137 -6.57 -8.26 13.28
CA TYR A 137 -5.44 -8.13 12.38
C TYR A 137 -5.51 -9.16 11.23
N LYS A 138 -5.68 -10.46 11.56
CA LYS A 138 -5.77 -11.53 10.57
C LYS A 138 -6.92 -11.35 9.56
N LEU A 139 -8.06 -10.83 10.03
CA LEU A 139 -9.23 -10.61 9.18
C LEU A 139 -9.07 -9.42 8.24
N PHE A 140 -8.39 -8.36 8.69
CA PHE A 140 -8.29 -7.11 7.95
C PHE A 140 -6.89 -6.84 7.33
N SER A 141 -5.98 -7.83 7.38
CA SER A 141 -4.71 -7.82 6.64
C SER A 141 -4.77 -8.68 5.37
N ARG A 142 -5.97 -8.97 4.87
CA ARG A 142 -6.22 -9.73 3.63
C ARG A 142 -6.64 -8.78 2.52
N GLU A 143 -6.53 -9.25 1.27
CA GLU A 143 -7.05 -8.56 0.09
C GLU A 143 -8.57 -8.29 0.22
N ILE A 144 -8.99 -7.08 -0.10
CA ILE A 144 -10.39 -6.65 0.06
C ILE A 144 -11.32 -7.51 -0.79
N GLU A 145 -10.89 -7.88 -2.00
CA GLU A 145 -11.67 -8.68 -2.94
C GLU A 145 -12.07 -10.03 -2.34
N LYS A 146 -11.19 -10.63 -1.58
CA LYS A 146 -11.39 -11.94 -0.90
C LYS A 146 -12.17 -11.84 0.41
N MET A 147 -12.53 -10.60 0.84
CA MET A 147 -13.30 -10.41 2.07
C MET A 147 -14.79 -10.66 1.87
N PRO A 148 -15.48 -11.32 2.82
CA PRO A 148 -16.94 -11.44 2.80
C PRO A 148 -17.63 -10.09 2.97
N LYS A 149 -18.89 -9.97 2.53
CA LYS A 149 -19.67 -8.70 2.52
C LYS A 149 -19.67 -7.96 3.86
N TRP A 150 -19.75 -8.68 4.99
CA TRP A 150 -19.75 -8.05 6.30
C TRP A 150 -18.41 -7.40 6.67
N GLN A 151 -17.28 -7.98 6.26
CA GLN A 151 -15.95 -7.40 6.44
C GLN A 151 -15.78 -6.15 5.58
N LYS A 152 -16.14 -6.22 4.29
CA LYS A 152 -16.12 -5.07 3.37
C LYS A 152 -16.90 -3.86 3.92
N ARG A 153 -18.03 -4.10 4.61
CA ARG A 153 -18.85 -3.03 5.21
C ARG A 153 -18.15 -2.31 6.38
N ILE A 154 -17.35 -3.00 7.16
CA ILE A 154 -16.66 -2.42 8.31
C ILE A 154 -15.21 -2.01 8.01
N TYR A 155 -14.63 -2.51 6.93
CA TYR A 155 -13.25 -2.22 6.49
C TYR A 155 -12.93 -0.72 6.47
N PRO A 156 -13.77 0.18 5.94
CA PRO A 156 -13.45 1.61 5.87
C PRO A 156 -13.18 2.30 7.22
N ARG A 157 -13.56 1.68 8.33
CA ARG A 157 -13.32 2.21 9.68
C ARG A 157 -12.17 1.51 10.43
N ILE A 158 -11.52 0.55 9.79
CA ILE A 158 -10.38 -0.18 10.32
C ILE A 158 -9.11 0.44 9.76
N ASN A 159 -8.10 0.67 10.59
CA ASN A 159 -6.79 1.10 10.11
C ASN A 159 -6.19 0.06 9.15
N ASN A 160 -5.54 0.53 8.10
CA ASN A 160 -4.78 -0.34 7.22
C ASN A 160 -3.48 -0.78 7.90
N PHE A 161 -3.51 -1.94 8.56
CA PHE A 161 -2.39 -2.43 9.35
C PHE A 161 -1.11 -2.60 8.53
N LYS A 162 -1.21 -3.07 7.28
CA LYS A 162 -0.05 -3.27 6.42
C LYS A 162 0.60 -1.97 5.98
N LEU A 163 -0.21 -0.99 5.59
CA LEU A 163 0.27 0.33 5.24
C LEU A 163 0.93 1.03 6.45
N LEU A 164 0.35 0.89 7.64
CA LEU A 164 0.92 1.42 8.87
C LEU A 164 2.20 0.68 9.32
N GLU A 165 2.33 -0.62 9.05
CA GLU A 165 3.58 -1.35 9.27
C GLU A 165 4.70 -0.81 8.38
N PHE A 166 4.40 -0.55 7.12
CA PHE A 166 5.33 0.12 6.20
C PHE A 166 5.71 1.50 6.72
N ALA A 167 4.74 2.38 6.98
CA ALA A 167 4.97 3.72 7.49
C ALA A 167 5.81 3.73 8.79
N SER A 168 5.51 2.81 9.73
CA SER A 168 6.27 2.65 10.97
C SER A 168 7.74 2.28 10.72
N ARG A 169 8.00 1.40 9.76
CA ARG A 169 9.37 1.01 9.37
C ARG A 169 10.13 2.20 8.79
N GLU A 170 9.49 2.95 7.88
CA GLU A 170 10.11 4.11 7.25
C GLU A 170 10.39 5.24 8.26
N TYR A 171 9.45 5.51 9.20
CA TYR A 171 9.69 6.45 10.28
C TYR A 171 10.88 6.04 11.15
N GLU A 172 10.98 4.76 11.53
CA GLU A 172 12.09 4.23 12.31
C GLU A 172 13.43 4.49 11.60
N ARG A 173 13.46 4.25 10.29
CA ARG A 173 14.63 4.44 9.46
C ARG A 173 15.02 5.92 9.35
N MET A 174 14.10 6.78 8.92
CA MET A 174 14.37 8.20 8.66
C MET A 174 14.66 9.02 9.92
N TYR A 175 13.93 8.76 10.99
CA TYR A 175 13.94 9.64 12.17
C TYR A 175 14.62 9.06 13.40
N ILE A 176 14.80 7.74 13.48
CA ILE A 176 15.36 7.06 14.66
C ILE A 176 16.75 6.53 14.39
N LYS A 177 16.92 5.69 13.37
CA LYS A 177 18.20 5.01 13.12
C LYS A 177 19.24 5.86 12.41
N LYS A 178 18.83 6.91 11.68
CA LYS A 178 19.72 7.75 10.86
C LYS A 178 20.70 6.90 10.04
N GLU A 179 20.18 5.90 9.36
CA GLU A 179 21.02 4.99 8.59
C GLU A 179 21.66 5.73 7.41
N LYS A 180 22.83 5.25 6.99
CA LYS A 180 23.78 5.94 6.11
C LYS A 180 23.22 6.26 4.72
N ALA A 181 23.84 7.22 4.04
CA ALA A 181 23.48 7.85 2.76
C ALA A 181 23.17 6.95 1.54
N ASN A 182 23.17 5.62 1.67
CA ASN A 182 22.72 4.69 0.63
C ASN A 182 21.18 4.46 0.63
N GLU A 183 20.43 5.22 1.41
CA GLU A 183 19.02 4.98 1.73
C GLU A 183 18.04 6.01 1.14
N ILE A 184 18.51 6.73 0.13
CA ILE A 184 17.68 7.58 -0.76
C ILE A 184 16.50 6.78 -1.38
N GLN A 185 16.66 5.47 -1.45
CA GLN A 185 15.74 4.52 -2.05
C GLN A 185 14.30 4.56 -1.53
N ASN A 186 14.12 4.87 -0.24
CA ASN A 186 12.79 4.86 0.32
C ASN A 186 12.13 6.24 0.44
N GLU A 187 12.86 7.33 0.21
CA GLU A 187 12.26 8.65 0.08
C GLU A 187 11.41 8.73 -1.19
N ASP A 188 11.89 8.14 -2.28
CA ASP A 188 11.17 8.04 -3.54
C ASP A 188 9.88 7.22 -3.38
N GLN A 189 9.96 6.06 -2.74
CA GLN A 189 8.77 5.24 -2.45
C GLN A 189 7.77 5.99 -1.55
N VAL A 190 8.24 6.67 -0.51
CA VAL A 190 7.38 7.46 0.38
C VAL A 190 6.73 8.61 -0.38
N TYR A 191 7.47 9.27 -1.28
CA TYR A 191 6.94 10.32 -2.13
C TYR A 191 5.81 9.80 -3.06
N LEU A 192 6.05 8.70 -3.78
CA LEU A 192 5.05 8.07 -4.66
C LEU A 192 3.83 7.55 -3.88
N ILE A 193 4.06 6.96 -2.69
CA ILE A 193 2.98 6.55 -1.78
C ILE A 193 2.11 7.73 -1.38
N ASN A 194 2.72 8.85 -0.98
CA ASN A 194 1.97 10.06 -0.62
C ASN A 194 1.19 10.62 -1.82
N LYS A 195 1.75 10.55 -3.01
CA LYS A 195 1.07 10.92 -4.26
C LYS A 195 -0.18 10.09 -4.48
N ALA A 196 -0.07 8.77 -4.39
CA ALA A 196 -1.19 7.83 -4.53
C ALA A 196 -2.26 8.02 -3.43
N ILE A 197 -1.85 8.31 -2.17
CA ILE A 197 -2.76 8.66 -1.08
C ILE A 197 -3.57 9.92 -1.44
N ASN A 198 -2.91 10.96 -1.96
CA ASN A 198 -3.57 12.21 -2.34
C ASN A 198 -4.56 12.02 -3.49
N LYS A 199 -4.31 11.05 -4.37
CA LYS A 199 -5.23 10.61 -5.44
C LYS A 199 -6.35 9.70 -4.94
N ASN A 200 -6.39 9.40 -3.64
CA ASN A 200 -7.35 8.48 -3.00
C ASN A 200 -7.31 7.03 -3.53
N TRP A 201 -6.16 6.55 -3.93
CA TRP A 201 -5.97 5.17 -4.35
C TRP A 201 -6.39 4.18 -3.26
N ASN A 202 -6.80 2.98 -3.68
CA ASN A 202 -7.07 1.88 -2.76
C ASN A 202 -5.82 1.53 -1.95
N PRO A 203 -5.92 1.37 -0.61
CA PRO A 203 -4.79 1.05 0.25
C PRO A 203 -3.97 -0.18 -0.17
N GLU A 204 -4.58 -1.19 -0.80
CA GLU A 204 -3.84 -2.37 -1.29
C GLU A 204 -2.95 -2.02 -2.49
N ASN A 205 -3.41 -1.15 -3.38
CA ASN A 205 -2.62 -0.69 -4.51
C ASN A 205 -1.52 0.28 -4.06
N ILE A 206 -1.79 1.14 -3.07
CA ILE A 206 -0.77 1.98 -2.46
C ILE A 206 0.39 1.13 -1.90
N LEU A 207 0.08 0.00 -1.25
CA LEU A 207 1.10 -0.89 -0.70
C LEU A 207 2.01 -1.50 -1.78
N LYS A 208 1.53 -1.68 -3.01
CA LYS A 208 2.35 -2.21 -4.11
C LYS A 208 3.50 -1.27 -4.49
N ILE A 209 3.35 0.05 -4.26
CA ILE A 209 4.43 1.02 -4.48
C ILE A 209 5.66 0.70 -3.61
N SER A 210 5.47 0.08 -2.43
CA SER A 210 6.59 -0.33 -1.58
C SER A 210 7.42 -1.49 -2.14
N ASN A 211 6.95 -2.14 -3.21
CA ASN A 211 7.65 -3.25 -3.85
C ASN A 211 8.55 -2.78 -5.01
N ILE A 212 8.41 -1.54 -5.47
CA ILE A 212 9.20 -1.00 -6.59
C ILE A 212 10.32 -0.07 -6.10
N GLY A 213 11.35 0.09 -6.91
CA GLY A 213 12.44 1.04 -6.64
C GLY A 213 13.25 0.73 -5.39
N ILE A 214 13.47 -0.55 -5.06
CA ILE A 214 14.26 -0.97 -3.90
C ILE A 214 15.68 -0.39 -3.96
N ASN A 215 16.21 -0.17 -5.15
CA ASN A 215 17.52 0.43 -5.40
C ASN A 215 17.47 1.94 -5.71
N GLY A 216 16.34 2.61 -5.45
CA GLY A 216 16.09 4.00 -5.81
C GLY A 216 15.68 4.16 -7.28
N PHE A 217 15.27 5.37 -7.62
CA PHE A 217 14.90 5.75 -8.97
C PHE A 217 15.80 6.88 -9.46
N LYS A 218 16.06 6.90 -10.78
CA LYS A 218 16.63 8.08 -11.41
C LYS A 218 15.54 9.16 -11.52
N LYS A 219 15.97 10.41 -11.73
CA LYS A 219 15.05 11.55 -11.84
C LYS A 219 13.97 11.34 -12.89
N GLU A 220 14.35 10.85 -14.08
CA GLU A 220 13.42 10.58 -15.19
C GLU A 220 12.41 9.48 -14.84
N GLU A 221 12.84 8.48 -14.10
CA GLU A 221 11.99 7.38 -13.66
C GLU A 221 10.95 7.88 -12.64
N MET A 222 11.37 8.75 -11.72
CA MET A 222 10.47 9.38 -10.74
C MET A 222 9.43 10.27 -11.42
N GLU A 223 9.85 11.13 -12.37
CA GLU A 223 8.97 12.01 -13.12
C GLU A 223 7.90 11.21 -13.89
N SER A 224 8.32 10.13 -14.57
CA SER A 224 7.41 9.25 -15.31
C SER A 224 6.43 8.53 -14.40
N LEU A 225 6.89 7.96 -13.28
CA LEU A 225 6.02 7.27 -12.31
C LEU A 225 5.06 8.23 -11.61
N GLU A 226 5.51 9.44 -11.28
CA GLU A 226 4.66 10.48 -10.72
C GLU A 226 3.52 10.85 -11.68
N GLN A 227 3.85 11.10 -12.95
CA GLN A 227 2.87 11.41 -14.00
C GLN A 227 1.89 10.22 -14.18
N SER A 228 2.39 9.00 -14.20
CA SER A 228 1.56 7.80 -14.35
C SER A 228 0.58 7.62 -13.20
N ILE A 229 0.97 7.89 -11.94
CA ILE A 229 0.07 7.88 -10.78
C ILE A 229 -1.01 8.97 -10.91
N GLU A 230 -0.70 10.12 -11.53
CA GLU A 230 -1.66 11.19 -11.74
C GLU A 230 -2.70 10.89 -12.82
N GLU A 231 -2.31 10.24 -13.91
CA GLU A 231 -3.06 10.20 -15.16
C GLU A 231 -3.69 8.83 -15.46
N LEU A 232 -3.02 7.72 -15.08
CA LEU A 232 -3.46 6.37 -15.42
C LEU A 232 -4.46 5.80 -14.41
N ASP A 233 -5.21 4.79 -14.85
CA ASP A 233 -6.10 4.04 -13.96
C ASP A 233 -5.30 3.32 -12.86
N GLU A 234 -5.76 3.47 -11.64
CA GLU A 234 -5.12 2.92 -10.45
C GLU A 234 -4.92 1.39 -10.54
N LYS A 235 -5.92 0.65 -11.02
CA LYS A 235 -5.87 -0.80 -11.04
C LYS A 235 -4.95 -1.31 -12.15
N GLU A 236 -5.00 -0.64 -13.31
CA GLU A 236 -4.13 -0.96 -14.44
C GLU A 236 -2.67 -0.73 -14.09
N LEU A 237 -2.34 0.43 -13.48
CA LEU A 237 -0.96 0.74 -13.11
C LEU A 237 -0.44 -0.15 -11.97
N ALA A 238 -1.24 -0.31 -10.90
CA ALA A 238 -0.78 -0.98 -9.69
C ALA A 238 -0.52 -2.50 -9.87
N GLN A 239 -1.06 -3.15 -10.90
CA GLN A 239 -0.75 -4.56 -11.16
C GLN A 239 0.70 -4.79 -11.58
N TYR A 240 1.37 -3.77 -12.10
CA TYR A 240 2.78 -3.81 -12.53
C TYR A 240 3.76 -3.28 -11.48
N PHE A 241 3.31 -2.85 -10.31
CA PHE A 241 4.20 -2.47 -9.21
C PHE A 241 4.71 -3.72 -8.49
N ARG A 242 5.75 -4.32 -9.09
CA ARG A 242 6.39 -5.56 -8.64
C ARG A 242 7.91 -5.36 -8.51
N GLU A 243 8.53 -6.05 -7.54
CA GLU A 243 9.95 -5.90 -7.21
C GLU A 243 10.92 -6.36 -8.32
N GLU A 244 10.43 -7.19 -9.23
CA GLU A 244 11.22 -7.70 -10.35
C GLU A 244 11.48 -6.68 -11.46
N PHE A 245 10.76 -5.54 -11.48
CA PHE A 245 10.97 -4.48 -12.48
C PHE A 245 11.86 -3.37 -11.94
N ASP A 246 12.84 -2.97 -12.75
CA ASP A 246 13.60 -1.74 -12.52
C ASP A 246 12.85 -0.49 -13.01
N GLY A 247 13.40 0.71 -12.73
CA GLY A 247 12.77 1.97 -13.10
C GLY A 247 12.61 2.16 -14.61
N GLN A 248 13.55 1.64 -15.42
CA GLN A 248 13.50 1.76 -16.88
C GLN A 248 12.43 0.82 -17.48
N GLN A 249 12.31 -0.37 -16.94
CA GLN A 249 11.22 -1.31 -17.29
C GLN A 249 9.85 -0.74 -16.91
N LEU A 250 9.74 -0.12 -15.74
CA LEU A 250 8.48 0.52 -15.30
C LEU A 250 8.08 1.68 -16.22
N ILE A 251 9.04 2.49 -16.74
CA ILE A 251 8.74 3.50 -17.77
C ILE A 251 8.16 2.83 -19.03
N SER A 252 8.77 1.77 -19.53
CA SER A 252 8.27 1.09 -20.73
C SER A 252 6.87 0.49 -20.52
N ILE A 253 6.60 -0.02 -19.32
CA ILE A 253 5.28 -0.54 -18.94
C ILE A 253 4.26 0.60 -18.90
N THR A 254 4.58 1.73 -18.27
CA THR A 254 3.67 2.89 -18.21
C THR A 254 3.41 3.45 -19.60
N ASP A 255 4.44 3.51 -20.45
CA ASP A 255 4.28 3.88 -21.87
C ASP A 255 3.32 2.93 -22.60
N GLY A 256 3.41 1.60 -22.37
CA GLY A 256 2.48 0.62 -22.95
C GLY A 256 1.02 0.84 -22.50
N LEU A 257 0.81 1.26 -21.25
CA LEU A 257 -0.50 1.64 -20.74
C LEU A 257 -1.02 2.92 -21.42
N TYR A 258 -0.16 3.93 -21.67
CA TYR A 258 -0.52 5.12 -22.43
C TYR A 258 -0.86 4.79 -23.89
N ASP A 259 -0.16 3.84 -24.50
CA ASP A 259 -0.44 3.32 -25.85
C ASP A 259 -1.74 2.50 -25.90
N LYS A 260 -2.36 2.22 -24.75
CA LYS A 260 -3.60 1.43 -24.60
C LYS A 260 -3.47 0.01 -25.12
N LEU A 261 -2.32 -0.60 -24.90
CA LEU A 261 -2.12 -2.01 -25.17
C LEU A 261 -3.11 -2.84 -24.36
N ASN A 262 -3.69 -3.88 -24.98
CA ASN A 262 -4.59 -4.77 -24.28
C ASN A 262 -3.85 -5.69 -23.28
N GLU A 263 -4.59 -6.45 -22.48
CA GLU A 263 -4.04 -7.29 -21.43
C GLU A 263 -3.00 -8.31 -21.93
N ASP A 264 -3.25 -8.96 -23.08
CA ASP A 264 -2.32 -9.92 -23.67
C ASP A 264 -1.04 -9.24 -24.17
N GLU A 265 -1.17 -8.09 -24.82
CA GLU A 265 -0.06 -7.28 -25.31
C GLU A 265 0.79 -6.74 -24.14
N MET A 266 0.13 -6.27 -23.09
CA MET A 266 0.79 -5.83 -21.86
C MET A 266 1.52 -6.97 -21.15
N ASN A 267 0.96 -8.18 -21.11
CA ASN A 267 1.62 -9.34 -20.52
C ASN A 267 2.86 -9.76 -21.33
N LEU A 268 2.86 -9.55 -22.63
CA LEU A 268 4.04 -9.78 -23.46
C LEU A 268 5.11 -8.71 -23.21
N LEU A 269 4.71 -7.45 -23.06
CA LEU A 269 5.58 -6.31 -22.79
C LEU A 269 6.20 -6.42 -21.38
N ALA A 270 5.39 -6.69 -20.36
CA ALA A 270 5.79 -6.69 -18.95
C ALA A 270 6.51 -8.01 -18.56
N ASN A 271 7.53 -8.37 -19.30
CA ASN A 271 8.41 -9.49 -19.01
C ASN A 271 9.71 -8.97 -18.33
N PRO A 272 10.01 -9.37 -17.06
CA PRO A 272 11.18 -8.88 -16.34
C PRO A 272 12.54 -9.32 -16.94
N GLU A 273 12.54 -10.32 -17.85
CA GLU A 273 13.75 -10.73 -18.57
C GLU A 273 14.13 -9.79 -19.73
N LEU A 274 13.23 -8.87 -20.11
CA LEU A 274 13.47 -7.90 -21.17
C LEU A 274 13.99 -6.59 -20.59
N ASP A 275 14.99 -5.98 -21.26
CA ASP A 275 15.38 -4.62 -20.94
C ASP A 275 14.44 -3.58 -21.58
N ARG A 276 14.62 -2.31 -21.23
CA ARG A 276 13.82 -1.19 -21.76
C ARG A 276 13.85 -1.13 -23.29
N TRP A 277 14.98 -1.40 -23.93
CA TRP A 277 15.14 -1.27 -25.38
C TRP A 277 14.40 -2.38 -26.12
N GLN A 278 14.48 -3.60 -25.60
CA GLN A 278 13.71 -4.75 -26.08
C GLN A 278 12.20 -4.50 -25.93
N MET A 279 11.77 -4.00 -24.76
CA MET A 279 10.36 -3.64 -24.49
C MET A 279 9.88 -2.55 -25.47
N ASN A 280 10.71 -1.58 -25.81
CA ASN A 280 10.38 -0.55 -26.78
C ASN A 280 10.17 -1.11 -28.19
N GLU A 281 10.96 -2.12 -28.63
CA GLU A 281 10.72 -2.77 -29.91
C GLU A 281 9.42 -3.56 -29.97
N ILE A 282 8.96 -4.11 -28.85
CA ILE A 282 7.63 -4.74 -28.72
C ILE A 282 6.53 -3.68 -28.93
N ARG A 283 6.62 -2.53 -28.23
CA ARG A 283 5.65 -1.43 -28.36
C ARG A 283 5.59 -0.92 -29.80
N LYS A 284 6.75 -0.65 -30.43
CA LYS A 284 6.83 -0.23 -31.83
C LYS A 284 6.18 -1.22 -32.79
N GLY A 285 6.24 -2.53 -32.49
CA GLY A 285 5.57 -3.55 -33.28
C GLY A 285 4.06 -3.42 -33.21
N PHE A 286 3.49 -3.24 -32.03
CA PHE A 286 2.06 -3.01 -31.87
C PHE A 286 1.59 -1.68 -32.47
N ASP A 287 2.37 -0.61 -32.31
CA ASP A 287 2.10 0.70 -32.93
C ASP A 287 2.09 0.61 -34.47
N ALA A 288 3.00 -0.16 -35.05
CA ALA A 288 3.01 -0.47 -36.50
C ALA A 288 1.85 -1.41 -36.91
N GLY A 289 1.01 -1.82 -35.99
CA GLY A 289 -0.16 -2.64 -36.22
C GLY A 289 0.17 -4.10 -36.49
N LEU A 290 1.32 -4.62 -36.07
CA LEU A 290 1.59 -6.06 -36.09
C LEU A 290 0.62 -6.78 -35.17
N SER A 291 0.26 -8.01 -35.52
CA SER A 291 -0.57 -8.85 -34.66
C SER A 291 0.22 -9.36 -33.46
N TYR A 292 -0.48 -9.77 -32.41
CA TYR A 292 0.13 -10.37 -31.21
C TYR A 292 1.12 -11.50 -31.54
N GLU A 293 0.74 -12.42 -32.47
CA GLU A 293 1.61 -13.54 -32.85
C GLU A 293 2.85 -13.07 -33.62
N GLU A 294 2.75 -12.02 -34.43
CA GLU A 294 3.89 -11.43 -35.10
C GLU A 294 4.86 -10.81 -34.12
N VAL A 295 4.37 -10.01 -33.17
CA VAL A 295 5.20 -9.40 -32.12
C VAL A 295 5.83 -10.46 -31.23
N LYS A 296 5.03 -11.45 -30.78
CA LYS A 296 5.50 -12.56 -29.95
C LYS A 296 6.62 -13.37 -30.60
N SER A 297 6.68 -13.42 -31.93
CA SER A 297 7.71 -14.17 -32.64
C SER A 297 9.13 -13.65 -32.38
N TYR A 298 9.27 -12.35 -32.08
CA TYR A 298 10.57 -11.70 -31.80
C TYR A 298 10.66 -11.15 -30.34
N ALA A 299 9.60 -11.10 -29.59
CA ALA A 299 9.61 -10.69 -28.18
C ALA A 299 10.28 -11.75 -27.29
N LYS A 300 11.59 -11.87 -27.39
CA LYS A 300 12.40 -12.92 -26.75
C LYS A 300 13.63 -12.30 -26.08
N SER A 301 13.90 -12.67 -24.84
CA SER A 301 15.04 -12.15 -24.07
C SER A 301 16.42 -12.54 -24.65
N GLU A 302 16.48 -13.59 -25.48
CA GLU A 302 17.71 -14.00 -26.15
C GLU A 302 18.09 -13.13 -27.36
N LEU A 303 17.16 -12.29 -27.83
CA LEU A 303 17.42 -11.36 -28.95
C LEU A 303 17.75 -9.98 -28.37
N ASP A 304 18.78 -9.33 -28.86
CA ASP A 304 19.02 -7.94 -28.53
C ASP A 304 18.02 -7.00 -29.24
N ASP A 305 17.97 -5.74 -28.83
CA ASP A 305 17.06 -4.72 -29.36
C ASP A 305 17.23 -4.53 -30.87
N LYS A 306 18.46 -4.65 -31.41
CA LYS A 306 18.75 -4.53 -32.86
C LYS A 306 18.19 -5.69 -33.64
N GLN A 307 18.39 -6.91 -33.14
CA GLN A 307 17.83 -8.12 -33.75
C GLN A 307 16.29 -8.08 -33.74
N MET A 308 15.71 -7.63 -32.65
CA MET A 308 14.26 -7.43 -32.56
C MET A 308 13.78 -6.37 -33.57
N SER A 309 14.51 -5.26 -33.70
CA SER A 309 14.20 -4.20 -34.69
C SER A 309 14.23 -4.72 -36.11
N GLU A 310 15.28 -5.47 -36.51
CA GLU A 310 15.41 -6.06 -37.85
C GLU A 310 14.21 -6.97 -38.16
N ILE A 311 13.84 -7.86 -37.25
CA ILE A 311 12.67 -8.76 -37.42
C ILE A 311 11.37 -7.96 -37.52
N ARG A 312 11.19 -6.96 -36.67
CA ARG A 312 10.01 -6.07 -36.68
C ARG A 312 9.89 -5.38 -38.05
N GLU A 313 10.97 -4.80 -38.56
CA GLU A 313 10.99 -4.08 -39.83
C GLU A 313 10.65 -5.01 -41.01
N GLU A 314 11.21 -6.22 -41.05
CA GLU A 314 10.82 -7.22 -42.04
C GLU A 314 9.34 -7.57 -42.03
N LEU A 315 8.74 -7.71 -40.79
CA LEU A 315 7.33 -8.02 -40.66
C LEU A 315 6.44 -6.86 -41.10
N VAL A 316 6.81 -5.62 -40.77
CA VAL A 316 6.11 -4.41 -41.21
C VAL A 316 6.13 -4.29 -42.73
N GLU A 317 7.30 -4.45 -43.39
CA GLU A 317 7.41 -4.41 -44.84
C GLU A 317 6.56 -5.51 -45.53
N LYS A 318 6.57 -6.72 -44.99
CA LYS A 318 5.72 -7.82 -45.52
C LYS A 318 4.26 -7.43 -45.49
N LYS A 319 3.82 -6.84 -44.36
CA LYS A 319 2.43 -6.39 -44.16
C LYS A 319 2.06 -5.28 -45.14
N GLU A 320 2.90 -4.27 -45.34
CA GLU A 320 2.65 -3.18 -46.28
C GLU A 320 2.56 -3.70 -47.74
N LYS A 321 3.42 -4.62 -48.11
CA LYS A 321 3.37 -5.28 -49.45
C LYS A 321 2.06 -6.04 -49.68
N VAL A 322 1.52 -6.69 -48.62
CA VAL A 322 0.21 -7.39 -48.69
C VAL A 322 -0.94 -6.41 -48.79
N VAL A 323 -0.91 -5.33 -48.03
CA VAL A 323 -1.94 -4.27 -48.06
C VAL A 323 -1.96 -3.60 -49.44
N SER A 324 -0.81 -3.24 -49.97
CA SER A 324 -0.67 -2.61 -51.29
C SER A 324 -1.20 -3.51 -52.42
N LYS A 325 -0.89 -4.81 -52.37
CA LYS A 325 -1.43 -5.80 -53.34
C LYS A 325 -2.93 -5.91 -53.27
N LYS A 326 -3.52 -5.95 -52.06
CA LYS A 326 -4.99 -6.01 -51.85
C LYS A 326 -5.68 -4.73 -52.35
N ALA A 327 -5.05 -3.55 -52.13
CA ALA A 327 -5.59 -2.28 -52.61
C ALA A 327 -5.59 -2.21 -54.15
N ASN A 328 -4.51 -2.67 -54.79
CA ASN A 328 -4.41 -2.72 -56.26
C ASN A 328 -5.38 -3.72 -56.90
N LEU A 329 -5.63 -4.87 -56.23
CA LEU A 329 -6.64 -5.83 -56.68
C LEU A 329 -8.04 -5.25 -56.58
N LYS A 330 -8.35 -4.52 -55.51
CA LYS A 330 -9.66 -3.85 -55.34
C LYS A 330 -9.87 -2.74 -56.37
N LYS A 331 -8.85 -2.00 -56.78
CA LYS A 331 -8.91 -1.02 -57.86
C LYS A 331 -9.18 -1.69 -59.21
N LYS A 332 -8.44 -2.73 -59.57
CA LYS A 332 -8.64 -3.49 -60.82
C LYS A 332 -10.03 -4.14 -60.93
N ASN A 333 -10.59 -4.60 -59.82
CA ASN A 333 -11.93 -5.19 -59.83
C ASN A 333 -13.01 -4.11 -59.99
N LYS A 334 -12.85 -2.92 -59.39
CA LYS A 334 -13.77 -1.78 -59.60
C LYS A 334 -13.73 -1.25 -61.03
N GLU A 335 -12.56 -1.20 -61.66
CA GLU A 335 -12.44 -0.79 -63.06
C GLU A 335 -13.15 -1.77 -64.02
N LYS A 336 -13.07 -3.09 -63.73
CA LYS A 336 -13.79 -4.12 -64.52
C LYS A 336 -15.30 -4.11 -64.37
N ASP A 337 -15.80 -3.64 -63.22
CA ASP A 337 -17.28 -3.52 -62.96
C ASP A 337 -17.86 -2.24 -63.61
N PHE A 338 -17.01 -1.28 -63.99
CA PHE A 338 -17.43 -0.05 -64.73
C PHE A 338 -17.38 -0.23 -66.25
N GLU A 339 -16.74 -1.30 -66.76
CA GLU A 339 -16.63 -1.61 -68.19
C GLU A 339 -17.70 -2.67 -68.63
N ARG A 340 -18.61 -3.05 -67.75
CA ARG A 340 -19.78 -3.89 -68.02
C ARG A 340 -21.06 -3.08 -67.86
#